data_80bfa40679491899d1f560abf4384c14
#
_entry.id   80bfa40679491899d1f560abf4384c14
#
_cell.length_a   1.000
_cell.length_b   1.000
_cell.length_c   1.000
_cell.angle_alpha   90.00
_cell.angle_beta   90.00
_cell.angle_gamma   90.00
#
_symmetry.space_group_name_H-M   'P 1'
#
loop_
_entity.id
_entity.type
_entity.pdbx_description
1 polymer ?
#
loop_
_entity_poly.entity_id
_entity_poly.type
_entity_poly.pdbx_seq_one_letter_code
_entity_poly.pdbx_strand_id
1 'polypeptide(L)'
;MKNRPLCSLCLVIAILIGVLTAGAGAKFVPELRPSPVEQYGEKDDWLIVRGQVYKKEEKEKYQILYLKKCSVYFQKDQQSQQNQQSQQSFIKESRMLIYDEKKNKIQIGNEVEAEGKLSFFETARNPGNFDQKAYYQ
;
A
#
# COMPACT_ATOMS: atom_id res chain seq x y z
N MET A 1 -27.12 54.30 9.40
CA MET A 1 -26.92 52.83 9.36
C MET A 1 -25.79 52.50 10.33
N LYS A 2 -26.09 51.78 11.40
CA LYS A 2 -25.06 51.34 12.36
C LYS A 2 -24.16 50.33 11.67
N ASN A 3 -22.91 50.69 11.46
CA ASN A 3 -21.87 49.77 10.99
C ASN A 3 -21.81 48.57 11.93
N ARG A 4 -22.08 47.36 11.41
CA ARG A 4 -21.94 46.13 12.15
C ARG A 4 -20.54 45.55 11.84
N PRO A 5 -19.50 45.92 12.59
CA PRO A 5 -18.13 45.54 12.30
C PRO A 5 -17.94 44.02 12.35
N LEU A 6 -18.81 43.33 13.13
CA LEU A 6 -18.78 41.88 13.25
C LEU A 6 -19.15 41.17 11.94
N CYS A 7 -20.16 41.67 11.20
CA CYS A 7 -20.57 41.06 9.93
C CYS A 7 -19.50 41.24 8.84
N SER A 8 -18.85 42.42 8.81
CA SER A 8 -17.75 42.62 7.82
C SER A 8 -16.53 41.77 8.14
N LEU A 9 -16.22 41.58 9.42
CA LEU A 9 -15.14 40.70 9.84
C LEU A 9 -15.41 39.22 9.45
N CYS A 10 -16.64 38.73 9.71
CA CYS A 10 -17.02 37.36 9.30
C CYS A 10 -16.95 37.15 7.79
N LEU A 11 -17.33 38.15 7.00
CA LEU A 11 -17.30 38.09 5.55
C LEU A 11 -15.87 38.04 5.02
N VAL A 12 -14.96 38.83 5.60
CA VAL A 12 -13.54 38.81 5.27
C VAL A 12 -12.92 37.44 5.60
N ILE A 13 -13.23 36.90 6.79
CA ILE A 13 -12.73 35.58 7.20
C ILE A 13 -13.26 34.46 6.26
N ALA A 14 -14.54 34.52 5.88
CA ALA A 14 -15.13 33.55 4.97
C ALA A 14 -14.48 33.56 3.57
N ILE A 15 -14.21 34.78 3.05
CA ILE A 15 -13.52 34.96 1.77
C ILE A 15 -12.07 34.41 1.88
N LEU A 16 -11.39 34.71 2.99
CA LEU A 16 -10.00 34.25 3.20
C LEU A 16 -9.90 32.74 3.29
N ILE A 17 -10.84 32.11 4.00
CA ILE A 17 -10.93 30.64 4.04
C ILE A 17 -11.26 30.08 2.65
N GLY A 18 -12.19 30.68 1.91
CA GLY A 18 -12.55 30.26 0.56
C GLY A 18 -11.37 30.33 -0.42
N VAL A 19 -10.57 31.40 -0.36
CA VAL A 19 -9.36 31.54 -1.20
C VAL A 19 -8.29 30.53 -0.81
N LEU A 20 -8.08 30.30 0.49
CA LEU A 20 -7.13 29.30 0.97
C LEU A 20 -7.54 27.89 0.57
N THR A 21 -8.83 27.54 0.66
CA THR A 21 -9.32 26.21 0.26
C THR A 21 -9.33 26.04 -1.25
N ALA A 22 -9.66 27.04 -2.03
CA ALA A 22 -9.60 26.98 -3.49
C ALA A 22 -8.16 26.88 -4.02
N GLY A 23 -7.22 27.57 -3.38
CA GLY A 23 -5.79 27.49 -3.71
C GLY A 23 -5.12 26.17 -3.26
N ALA A 24 -5.57 25.61 -2.14
CA ALA A 24 -5.04 24.36 -1.59
C ALA A 24 -5.74 23.11 -2.15
N GLY A 25 -7.00 23.24 -2.56
CA GLY A 25 -7.82 22.09 -2.97
C GLY A 25 -7.36 21.38 -4.23
N ALA A 26 -6.55 22.01 -5.07
CA ALA A 26 -6.01 21.39 -6.28
C ALA A 26 -4.76 20.51 -6.02
N LYS A 27 -4.19 20.54 -4.81
CA LYS A 27 -2.93 19.82 -4.50
C LYS A 27 -3.06 18.77 -3.39
N PHE A 28 -4.24 18.55 -2.84
CA PHE A 28 -4.47 17.65 -1.71
C PHE A 28 -5.15 16.33 -2.06
N VAL A 29 -5.08 15.90 -3.32
CA VAL A 29 -5.25 14.48 -3.61
C VAL A 29 -3.85 13.88 -3.46
N PRO A 30 -3.56 13.13 -2.39
CA PRO A 30 -2.30 12.41 -2.30
C PRO A 30 -2.28 11.44 -3.49
N GLU A 31 -1.48 11.74 -4.51
CA GLU A 31 -1.16 10.74 -5.53
C GLU A 31 -0.55 9.56 -4.78
N LEU A 32 -1.30 8.47 -4.72
CA LEU A 32 -0.81 7.21 -4.19
C LEU A 32 0.39 6.78 -5.05
N ARG A 33 1.58 7.03 -4.53
CA ARG A 33 2.80 6.62 -5.21
C ARG A 33 2.81 5.10 -5.30
N PRO A 34 3.10 4.54 -6.48
CA PRO A 34 3.23 3.10 -6.60
C PRO A 34 4.32 2.62 -5.65
N SER A 35 4.09 1.50 -4.98
CA SER A 35 5.07 0.91 -4.09
C SER A 35 6.29 0.43 -4.88
N PRO A 36 7.47 0.30 -4.25
CA PRO A 36 8.64 -0.24 -4.93
C PRO A 36 8.37 -1.57 -5.63
N VAL A 37 7.59 -2.45 -5.01
CA VAL A 37 7.22 -3.74 -5.59
C VAL A 37 6.31 -3.58 -6.82
N GLU A 38 5.38 -2.62 -6.80
CA GLU A 38 4.53 -2.31 -7.96
C GLU A 38 5.32 -1.73 -9.15
N GLN A 39 6.46 -1.10 -8.90
CA GLN A 39 7.29 -0.54 -9.97
C GLN A 39 8.13 -1.60 -10.69
N TYR A 40 8.51 -2.67 -10.01
CA TYR A 40 9.43 -3.68 -10.51
C TYR A 40 8.79 -5.04 -10.79
N GLY A 41 7.64 -5.33 -10.18
CA GLY A 41 6.92 -6.59 -10.31
C GLY A 41 5.75 -6.50 -11.29
N GLU A 42 5.47 -7.60 -11.96
CA GLU A 42 4.27 -7.78 -12.76
C GLU A 42 3.24 -8.62 -12.00
N LYS A 43 1.98 -8.51 -12.39
CA LYS A 43 0.92 -9.35 -11.82
C LYS A 43 1.23 -10.82 -12.12
N ASP A 44 1.04 -11.68 -11.12
CA ASP A 44 1.32 -13.12 -11.16
C ASP A 44 2.82 -13.52 -11.17
N ASP A 45 3.74 -12.58 -10.99
CA ASP A 45 5.15 -12.91 -10.78
C ASP A 45 5.33 -13.75 -9.50
N TRP A 46 6.19 -14.76 -9.57
CA TRP A 46 6.60 -15.53 -8.41
C TRP A 46 7.67 -14.77 -7.63
N LEU A 47 7.45 -14.65 -6.34
CA LEU A 47 8.36 -13.96 -5.45
C LEU A 47 8.47 -14.66 -4.10
N ILE A 48 9.58 -14.41 -3.44
CA ILE A 48 9.82 -14.81 -2.05
C ILE A 48 9.78 -13.54 -1.20
N VAL A 49 8.96 -13.54 -0.16
CA VAL A 49 8.82 -12.43 0.78
C VAL A 49 9.29 -12.88 2.14
N ARG A 50 10.20 -12.11 2.74
CA ARG A 50 10.59 -12.27 4.14
C ARG A 50 10.17 -11.03 4.92
N GLY A 51 9.50 -11.21 6.04
CA GLY A 51 9.06 -10.10 6.89
C GLY A 51 8.56 -10.55 8.24
N GLN A 52 8.28 -9.57 9.11
CA GLN A 52 7.76 -9.83 10.45
C GLN A 52 6.25 -9.65 10.51
N VAL A 53 5.55 -10.65 11.03
CA VAL A 53 4.10 -10.61 11.23
C VAL A 53 3.76 -9.61 12.34
N TYR A 54 2.94 -8.60 12.04
CA TYR A 54 2.47 -7.66 13.05
C TYR A 54 0.97 -7.77 13.34
N LYS A 55 0.21 -8.38 12.41
CA LYS A 55 -1.22 -8.62 12.56
C LYS A 55 -1.59 -9.91 11.85
N LYS A 56 -2.59 -10.62 12.38
CA LYS A 56 -3.11 -11.86 11.82
C LYS A 56 -4.64 -11.82 11.84
N GLU A 57 -5.28 -12.24 10.76
CA GLU A 57 -6.72 -12.44 10.69
C GLU A 57 -7.02 -13.85 10.20
N GLU A 58 -7.86 -14.57 10.91
CA GLU A 58 -8.28 -15.91 10.53
C GLU A 58 -9.65 -15.87 9.84
N LYS A 59 -9.72 -16.50 8.67
CA LYS A 59 -10.95 -16.71 7.90
C LYS A 59 -11.26 -18.22 7.84
N GLU A 60 -12.44 -18.60 7.37
CA GLU A 60 -12.83 -20.01 7.30
C GLU A 60 -11.87 -20.86 6.46
N LYS A 61 -11.45 -20.36 5.28
CA LYS A 61 -10.65 -21.11 4.30
C LYS A 61 -9.16 -20.76 4.33
N TYR A 62 -8.80 -19.58 4.79
CA TYR A 62 -7.43 -19.06 4.78
C TYR A 62 -7.17 -18.15 5.98
N GLN A 63 -5.93 -17.78 6.19
CA GLN A 63 -5.56 -16.72 7.11
C GLN A 63 -4.84 -15.60 6.37
N ILE A 64 -4.98 -14.38 6.85
CA ILE A 64 -4.30 -13.21 6.32
C ILE A 64 -3.21 -12.82 7.29
N LEU A 65 -1.97 -12.79 6.81
CA LEU A 65 -0.82 -12.35 7.57
C LEU A 65 -0.40 -10.97 7.07
N TYR A 66 -0.33 -10.03 7.98
CA TYR A 66 0.13 -8.67 7.72
C TYR A 66 1.60 -8.58 8.10
N LEU A 67 2.45 -8.36 7.13
CA LEU A 67 3.89 -8.25 7.31
C LEU A 67 4.35 -6.80 7.31
N LYS A 68 5.38 -6.53 8.09
CA LYS A 68 6.13 -5.28 8.10
C LYS A 68 7.60 -5.55 7.86
N LYS A 69 8.35 -4.52 7.41
CA LYS A 69 9.78 -4.60 7.11
C LYS A 69 10.10 -5.74 6.13
N CYS A 70 9.37 -5.76 5.04
CA CYS A 70 9.44 -6.84 4.07
C CYS A 70 10.67 -6.69 3.17
N SER A 71 11.31 -7.82 2.89
CA SER A 71 12.31 -7.97 1.83
C SER A 71 11.75 -8.91 0.77
N VAL A 72 11.69 -8.43 -0.46
CA VAL A 72 11.06 -9.14 -1.58
C VAL A 72 12.13 -9.53 -2.57
N TYR A 73 12.13 -10.80 -2.97
CA TYR A 73 13.02 -11.38 -3.97
C TYR A 73 12.18 -11.90 -5.13
N PHE A 74 12.45 -11.42 -6.33
CA PHE A 74 11.77 -11.92 -7.53
C PHE A 74 12.49 -13.16 -8.04
N GLN A 75 11.74 -14.22 -8.25
CA GLN A 75 12.21 -15.43 -8.90
C GLN A 75 12.05 -15.26 -10.42
N LYS A 76 12.95 -14.51 -11.07
CA LYS A 76 12.99 -14.49 -12.53
C LYS A 76 13.55 -15.82 -13.01
N ASP A 77 12.85 -16.44 -13.95
CA ASP A 77 13.16 -17.72 -14.55
C ASP A 77 14.66 -17.88 -14.83
N GLN A 78 15.26 -18.93 -14.26
CA GLN A 78 16.67 -19.29 -14.39
C GLN A 78 17.05 -19.76 -15.80
N GLN A 79 16.29 -19.42 -16.84
CA GLN A 79 16.58 -19.89 -18.20
C GLN A 79 17.45 -19.00 -19.06
N SER A 80 17.96 -17.90 -18.56
CA SER A 80 18.83 -17.02 -19.34
C SER A 80 19.92 -16.41 -18.46
N GLN A 81 21.00 -17.14 -18.21
CA GLN A 81 22.37 -16.63 -18.09
C GLN A 81 23.22 -17.49 -17.12
N GLN A 82 23.88 -18.47 -17.70
CA GLN A 82 25.20 -18.87 -17.22
C GLN A 82 26.13 -17.65 -17.29
N ASN A 83 26.73 -17.30 -16.16
CA ASN A 83 27.70 -16.22 -15.94
C ASN A 83 27.10 -14.89 -15.48
N GLN A 84 26.86 -14.83 -14.16
CA GLN A 84 27.26 -13.69 -13.33
C GLN A 84 26.79 -13.97 -11.90
N GLN A 85 27.66 -13.78 -10.92
CA GLN A 85 27.37 -13.86 -9.50
C GLN A 85 26.07 -13.10 -9.23
N SER A 86 25.02 -13.87 -8.93
CA SER A 86 23.67 -13.33 -8.67
C SER A 86 23.70 -12.50 -7.39
N GLN A 87 23.92 -11.22 -7.53
CA GLN A 87 23.44 -10.28 -6.54
C GLN A 87 21.90 -10.41 -6.57
N GLN A 88 21.36 -11.20 -5.68
CA GLN A 88 19.92 -11.25 -5.44
C GLN A 88 19.49 -9.83 -5.03
N SER A 89 19.04 -9.04 -5.99
CA SER A 89 18.50 -7.73 -5.72
C SER A 89 17.19 -7.91 -4.95
N PHE A 90 17.20 -7.57 -3.68
CA PHE A 90 15.99 -7.53 -2.89
C PHE A 90 15.40 -6.13 -2.90
N ILE A 91 14.09 -6.05 -2.93
CA ILE A 91 13.35 -4.80 -2.81
C ILE A 91 12.79 -4.73 -1.39
N LYS A 92 13.02 -3.58 -0.74
CA LYS A 92 12.42 -3.33 0.57
C LYS A 92 11.02 -2.78 0.40
N GLU A 93 10.07 -3.43 1.05
CA GLU A 93 8.69 -2.97 1.10
C GLU A 93 8.27 -2.75 2.57
N SER A 94 7.48 -1.71 2.82
CA SER A 94 7.07 -1.36 4.17
C SER A 94 6.06 -2.33 4.76
N ARG A 95 5.07 -2.74 3.95
CA ARG A 95 3.98 -3.62 4.35
C ARG A 95 3.55 -4.52 3.20
N MET A 96 3.25 -5.77 3.52
CA MET A 96 2.69 -6.73 2.58
C MET A 96 1.63 -7.59 3.27
N LEU A 97 0.68 -8.08 2.47
CA LEU A 97 -0.31 -9.04 2.91
C LEU A 97 -0.04 -10.40 2.27
N ILE A 98 -0.11 -11.44 3.08
CA ILE A 98 -0.01 -12.82 2.61
C ILE A 98 -1.32 -13.53 2.91
N TYR A 99 -1.89 -14.18 1.89
CA TYR A 99 -3.02 -15.07 2.02
C TYR A 99 -2.48 -16.50 2.16
N ASP A 100 -2.50 -17.03 3.39
CA ASP A 100 -2.04 -18.39 3.68
C ASP A 100 -3.23 -19.35 3.74
N GLU A 101 -3.39 -20.16 2.70
CA GLU A 101 -4.45 -21.17 2.60
C GLU A 101 -4.20 -22.39 3.49
N LYS A 102 -2.94 -22.67 3.83
CA LYS A 102 -2.57 -23.80 4.67
C LYS A 102 -2.79 -23.57 6.16
N LYS A 103 -3.08 -22.32 6.55
CA LYS A 103 -3.29 -21.92 7.95
C LYS A 103 -2.17 -22.38 8.87
N ASN A 104 -0.94 -22.12 8.47
CA ASN A 104 0.22 -22.44 9.30
C ASN A 104 0.13 -21.78 10.68
N LYS A 105 0.63 -22.46 11.72
CA LYS A 105 0.64 -21.95 13.09
C LYS A 105 1.70 -20.85 13.24
N ILE A 106 1.36 -19.66 12.78
CA ILE A 106 2.23 -18.48 12.82
C ILE A 106 1.70 -17.54 13.90
N GLN A 107 2.59 -17.01 14.71
CA GLN A 107 2.27 -16.05 15.77
C GLN A 107 2.69 -14.63 15.37
N ILE A 108 2.01 -13.64 15.94
CA ILE A 108 2.40 -12.23 15.79
C ILE A 108 3.80 -12.04 16.40
N GLY A 109 4.67 -11.34 15.68
CA GLY A 109 6.06 -11.14 16.06
C GLY A 109 7.05 -12.08 15.37
N ASN A 110 6.59 -13.22 14.82
CA ASN A 110 7.46 -14.14 14.10
C ASN A 110 7.95 -13.52 12.79
N GLU A 111 9.20 -13.82 12.45
CA GLU A 111 9.70 -13.64 11.09
C GLU A 111 9.24 -14.84 10.24
N VAL A 112 8.70 -14.54 9.08
CA VAL A 112 8.23 -15.54 8.13
C VAL A 112 8.85 -15.31 6.77
N GLU A 113 9.10 -16.40 6.07
CA GLU A 113 9.46 -16.42 4.67
C GLU A 113 8.36 -17.15 3.93
N ALA A 114 7.80 -16.52 2.93
CA ALA A 114 6.73 -17.08 2.14
C ALA A 114 7.02 -16.92 0.65
N GLU A 115 6.71 -17.95 -0.10
CA GLU A 115 6.76 -17.97 -1.55
C GLU A 115 5.36 -17.94 -2.12
N GLY A 116 5.14 -17.12 -3.13
CA GLY A 116 3.83 -16.98 -3.72
C GLY A 116 3.79 -16.08 -4.94
N LYS A 117 2.58 -15.95 -5.49
CA LYS A 117 2.31 -15.07 -6.62
C LYS A 117 1.95 -13.66 -6.17
N LEU A 118 2.53 -12.69 -6.86
CA LEU A 118 2.23 -11.28 -6.62
C LEU A 118 0.84 -10.92 -7.15
N SER A 119 0.06 -10.27 -6.31
CA SER A 119 -1.21 -9.66 -6.70
C SER A 119 -1.27 -8.23 -6.19
N PHE A 120 -1.73 -7.32 -7.02
CA PHE A 120 -1.89 -5.92 -6.64
C PHE A 120 -3.32 -5.64 -6.19
N PHE A 121 -3.46 -4.70 -5.26
CA PHE A 121 -4.78 -4.22 -4.88
C PHE A 121 -5.43 -3.49 -6.05
N GLU A 122 -6.69 -3.81 -6.30
CA GLU A 122 -7.47 -3.12 -7.32
C GLU A 122 -7.92 -1.75 -6.81
N THR A 123 -7.78 -0.74 -7.67
CA THR A 123 -8.39 0.57 -7.44
C THR A 123 -9.88 0.50 -7.72
N ALA A 124 -10.67 1.37 -7.07
CA ALA A 124 -12.10 1.44 -7.34
C ALA A 124 -12.35 1.80 -8.81
N ARG A 125 -13.05 0.93 -9.54
CA ARG A 125 -13.35 1.14 -10.98
C ARG A 125 -14.54 2.07 -11.21
N ASN A 126 -15.42 2.19 -10.21
CA ASN A 126 -16.62 3.02 -10.28
C ASN A 126 -16.74 3.91 -9.04
N PRO A 127 -17.33 5.11 -9.17
CA PRO A 127 -17.64 5.94 -8.01
C PRO A 127 -18.50 5.17 -7.00
N GLY A 128 -18.10 5.15 -5.74
CA GLY A 128 -18.81 4.43 -4.67
C GLY A 128 -18.37 2.98 -4.43
N ASN A 129 -17.50 2.41 -5.26
CA ASN A 129 -16.90 1.12 -4.96
C ASN A 129 -15.78 1.26 -3.91
N PHE A 130 -15.60 0.19 -3.13
CA PHE A 130 -14.52 0.12 -2.16
C PHE A 130 -13.16 0.13 -2.86
N ASP A 131 -12.31 1.09 -2.50
CA ASP A 131 -10.95 1.18 -2.99
C ASP A 131 -10.02 0.42 -2.05
N GLN A 132 -9.65 -0.80 -2.43
CA GLN A 132 -8.74 -1.65 -1.68
C GLN A 132 -7.36 -1.00 -1.55
N LYS A 133 -6.88 -0.39 -2.62
CA LYS A 133 -5.56 0.23 -2.64
C LYS A 133 -5.47 1.38 -1.64
N ALA A 134 -6.46 2.27 -1.61
CA ALA A 134 -6.52 3.38 -0.67
C ALA A 134 -6.70 2.92 0.78
N TYR A 135 -7.33 1.76 1.01
CA TYR A 135 -7.55 1.25 2.36
C TYR A 135 -6.30 0.62 2.99
N TYR A 136 -5.45 -0.04 2.18
CA TYR A 136 -4.30 -0.79 2.67
C TYR A 136 -2.96 -0.04 2.55
N GLN A 137 -2.91 1.09 1.87
CA GLN A 137 -1.75 1.99 1.83
C GLN A 137 -1.79 3.03 2.94
#